data_338a3712df481315a4962830a2c1e51f
#
_entry.id   338a3712df481315a4962830a2c1e51f
#
_cell.length_a   1.000
_cell.length_b   1.000
_cell.length_c   1.000
_cell.angle_alpha   90.00
_cell.angle_beta   90.00
_cell.angle_gamma   90.00
#
_symmetry.space_group_name_H-M   'P 1'
#
loop_
_entity.id
_entity.type
_entity.pdbx_description
1 polymer ?
#
loop_
_entity_poly.entity_id
_entity_poly.type
_entity_poly.pdbx_seq_one_letter_code
_entity_poly.pdbx_strand_id
1 'polypeptide(L)'
;VIPADAVTYETLNFIINEARGLMCVPMSKKRAEELELNPMVQHNTDYYGTAFTVSVDSLEGTTTGISAGDRLKTIKDLANPLKTAKDFRRPGHIFPLIAREGGVLERKGHTEAAVELSKLAGFSDIGVIMEILREDGEMARRNDLFEFCQKHNLKLITIDDLIVYIKKNEKLVKNEAVVDIPTQFGNFTFAGYSDKIEHKEYIAVMKGEIKNKENVTV
;
A
#
# COMPACT_ATOMS: atom_id res chain seq x y z
N VAL A 1 -7.42 -8.73 -1.78
CA VAL A 1 -7.27 -7.25 -1.67
C VAL A 1 -8.42 -6.57 -2.38
N ILE A 2 -9.05 -5.58 -1.74
CA ILE A 2 -10.06 -4.70 -2.35
C ILE A 2 -9.76 -3.26 -1.93
N PRO A 3 -9.82 -2.26 -2.83
CA PRO A 3 -9.77 -0.86 -2.42
C PRO A 3 -10.95 -0.51 -1.50
N ALA A 4 -10.71 0.24 -0.42
CA ALA A 4 -11.75 0.57 0.55
C ALA A 4 -12.93 1.35 -0.07
N ASP A 5 -12.64 2.18 -1.09
CA ASP A 5 -13.66 2.91 -1.85
C ASP A 5 -14.59 1.98 -2.65
N ALA A 6 -14.08 0.84 -3.12
CA ALA A 6 -14.80 -0.10 -3.96
C ALA A 6 -15.50 -1.24 -3.18
N VAL A 7 -15.24 -1.35 -1.87
CA VAL A 7 -15.89 -2.39 -1.05
C VAL A 7 -17.41 -2.22 -1.04
N THR A 8 -18.15 -3.30 -1.31
CA THR A 8 -19.60 -3.37 -1.14
C THR A 8 -19.96 -4.33 0.00
N TYR A 9 -21.22 -4.35 0.41
CA TYR A 9 -21.70 -5.29 1.41
C TYR A 9 -21.48 -6.75 0.97
N GLU A 10 -21.76 -7.04 -0.29
CA GLU A 10 -21.64 -8.38 -0.88
C GLU A 10 -20.19 -8.84 -0.91
N THR A 11 -19.25 -7.96 -1.37
CA THR A 11 -17.83 -8.30 -1.42
C THR A 11 -17.23 -8.44 -0.03
N LEU A 12 -17.66 -7.61 0.93
CA LEU A 12 -17.20 -7.73 2.31
C LEU A 12 -17.71 -9.01 2.98
N ASN A 13 -18.99 -9.31 2.81
CA ASN A 13 -19.59 -10.54 3.33
C ASN A 13 -18.95 -11.79 2.70
N PHE A 14 -18.63 -11.75 1.41
CA PHE A 14 -17.87 -12.79 0.74
C PHE A 14 -16.49 -12.99 1.40
N ILE A 15 -15.71 -11.93 1.60
CA ILE A 15 -14.39 -12.03 2.26
C ILE A 15 -14.52 -12.63 3.66
N ILE A 16 -15.49 -12.19 4.45
CA ILE A 16 -15.71 -12.69 5.81
C ILE A 16 -15.97 -14.20 5.83
N ASN A 17 -16.80 -14.68 4.93
CA ASN A 17 -17.21 -16.08 4.90
C ASN A 17 -16.14 -16.99 4.28
N GLU A 18 -15.50 -16.54 3.22
CA GLU A 18 -14.59 -17.38 2.45
C GLU A 18 -13.13 -17.29 2.92
N ALA A 19 -12.65 -16.10 3.33
CA ALA A 19 -11.25 -15.95 3.76
C ALA A 19 -11.04 -16.36 5.23
N ARG A 20 -11.92 -15.97 6.14
CA ARG A 20 -11.96 -16.39 7.56
C ARG A 20 -10.82 -15.86 8.45
N GLY A 21 -9.90 -15.04 7.93
CA GLY A 21 -8.78 -14.46 8.66
C GLY A 21 -9.13 -13.19 9.43
N LEU A 22 -8.13 -12.45 9.84
CA LEU A 22 -8.29 -11.14 10.46
C LEU A 22 -8.48 -10.05 9.40
N MET A 23 -9.56 -9.31 9.47
CA MET A 23 -9.80 -8.20 8.55
C MET A 23 -8.95 -7.00 8.95
N CYS A 24 -8.04 -6.60 8.07
CA CYS A 24 -7.18 -5.45 8.24
C CYS A 24 -7.42 -4.40 7.14
N VAL A 25 -7.13 -3.14 7.49
CA VAL A 25 -7.29 -2.00 6.58
C VAL A 25 -5.96 -1.25 6.43
N PRO A 26 -5.08 -1.71 5.52
CA PRO A 26 -3.87 -0.98 5.15
C PRO A 26 -4.19 0.42 4.63
N MET A 27 -3.40 1.40 5.07
CA MET A 27 -3.51 2.79 4.62
C MET A 27 -2.15 3.49 4.63
N SER A 28 -2.08 4.64 3.96
CA SER A 28 -0.90 5.49 4.03
C SER A 28 -0.67 6.04 5.44
N LYS A 29 0.59 6.33 5.76
CA LYS A 29 0.96 6.98 7.01
C LYS A 29 0.24 8.32 7.18
N LYS A 30 0.15 9.11 6.10
CA LYS A 30 -0.57 10.38 6.09
C LYS A 30 -2.01 10.22 6.56
N ARG A 31 -2.75 9.24 6.01
CA ARG A 31 -4.15 9.03 6.40
C ARG A 31 -4.27 8.56 7.84
N ALA A 32 -3.37 7.69 8.29
CA ALA A 32 -3.34 7.26 9.69
C ALA A 32 -3.09 8.42 10.66
N GLU A 33 -2.21 9.36 10.31
CA GLU A 33 -1.94 10.58 11.09
C GLU A 33 -3.16 11.51 11.12
N GLU A 34 -3.83 11.75 9.98
CA GLU A 34 -5.07 12.55 9.91
C GLU A 34 -6.19 11.99 10.82
N LEU A 35 -6.22 10.66 10.96
CA LEU A 35 -7.19 9.96 11.81
C LEU A 35 -6.69 9.72 13.25
N GLU A 36 -5.49 10.19 13.61
CA GLU A 36 -4.85 9.98 14.92
C GLU A 36 -4.80 8.48 15.30
N LEU A 37 -4.47 7.62 14.34
CA LEU A 37 -4.37 6.18 14.54
C LEU A 37 -2.98 5.85 15.10
N ASN A 38 -2.88 5.83 16.43
CA ASN A 38 -1.65 5.51 17.13
C ASN A 38 -1.28 4.02 16.99
N PRO A 39 0.03 3.69 16.99
CA PRO A 39 0.48 2.30 17.06
C PRO A 39 -0.19 1.56 18.22
N MET A 40 -0.53 0.29 17.99
CA MET A 40 -1.15 -0.57 18.99
C MET A 40 -0.23 -0.79 20.20
N VAL A 41 1.08 -0.78 19.99
CA VAL A 41 2.12 -0.96 21.00
C VAL A 41 3.25 0.04 20.81
N GLN A 42 3.90 0.43 21.91
CA GLN A 42 5.07 1.33 21.86
C GLN A 42 6.30 0.64 21.25
N HIS A 43 6.49 -0.65 21.54
CA HIS A 43 7.57 -1.48 21.01
C HIS A 43 6.99 -2.64 20.24
N ASN A 44 7.09 -2.58 18.93
CA ASN A 44 6.62 -3.64 18.04
C ASN A 44 7.64 -4.78 18.04
N THR A 45 7.22 -5.96 18.51
CA THR A 45 8.01 -7.21 18.54
C THR A 45 7.56 -8.22 17.51
N ASP A 46 6.64 -7.84 16.59
CA ASP A 46 6.22 -8.71 15.49
C ASP A 46 7.41 -9.04 14.58
N TYR A 47 7.54 -10.31 14.23
CA TYR A 47 8.63 -10.81 13.39
C TYR A 47 8.71 -10.07 12.04
N TYR A 48 7.56 -9.74 11.45
CA TYR A 48 7.46 -9.03 10.18
C TYR A 48 7.37 -7.50 10.35
N GLY A 49 7.32 -7.01 11.59
CA GLY A 49 7.19 -5.60 11.89
C GLY A 49 5.90 -4.97 11.36
N THR A 50 4.80 -5.73 11.30
CA THR A 50 3.51 -5.23 10.83
C THR A 50 3.02 -4.09 11.72
N ALA A 51 2.78 -2.94 11.14
CA ALA A 51 2.45 -1.72 11.88
C ALA A 51 0.96 -1.62 12.20
N PHE A 52 0.48 -2.48 13.10
CA PHE A 52 -0.86 -2.38 13.64
C PHE A 52 -1.06 -1.08 14.40
N THR A 53 -2.20 -0.45 14.16
CA THR A 53 -2.69 0.64 15.03
C THR A 53 -3.71 0.11 16.02
N VAL A 54 -4.15 0.96 16.96
CA VAL A 54 -5.34 0.66 17.75
C VAL A 54 -6.52 0.39 16.79
N SER A 55 -7.33 -0.63 17.14
CA SER A 55 -8.52 -0.97 16.35
C SER A 55 -9.61 0.10 16.51
N VAL A 56 -10.46 0.24 15.51
CA VAL A 56 -11.50 1.28 15.47
C VAL A 56 -12.83 0.75 14.97
N ASP A 57 -13.91 1.46 15.35
CA ASP A 57 -15.23 1.38 14.73
C ASP A 57 -15.73 2.80 14.46
N SER A 58 -16.57 2.99 13.44
CA SER A 58 -17.28 4.26 13.25
C SER A 58 -18.14 4.57 14.46
N LEU A 59 -18.14 5.85 14.89
CA LEU A 59 -18.93 6.30 16.04
C LEU A 59 -20.42 6.25 15.73
N GLU A 60 -20.80 6.66 14.52
CA GLU A 60 -22.19 6.74 14.09
C GLU A 60 -22.51 5.67 13.04
N GLY A 61 -23.73 5.17 13.07
CA GLY A 61 -24.24 4.22 12.08
C GLY A 61 -23.72 2.78 12.25
N THR A 62 -23.12 2.46 13.39
CA THR A 62 -22.72 1.10 13.77
C THR A 62 -23.43 0.67 15.06
N THR A 63 -23.61 -0.64 15.23
CA THR A 63 -24.17 -1.25 16.46
C THR A 63 -23.01 -1.75 17.34
N THR A 64 -22.72 -3.05 17.30
CA THR A 64 -21.61 -3.64 18.05
C THR A 64 -20.25 -3.53 17.33
N GLY A 65 -20.25 -3.19 16.04
CA GLY A 65 -19.04 -3.04 15.23
C GLY A 65 -18.63 -4.30 14.44
N ILE A 66 -19.11 -5.49 14.81
CA ILE A 66 -18.61 -6.76 14.25
C ILE A 66 -19.39 -7.25 13.02
N SER A 67 -20.63 -6.82 12.82
CA SER A 67 -21.42 -7.24 11.66
C SER A 67 -20.75 -6.81 10.34
N ALA A 68 -21.08 -7.47 9.23
CA ALA A 68 -20.57 -7.06 7.91
C ALA A 68 -20.98 -5.62 7.59
N GLY A 69 -22.18 -5.20 7.96
CA GLY A 69 -22.66 -3.82 7.78
C GLY A 69 -21.86 -2.81 8.61
N ASP A 70 -21.61 -3.11 9.89
CA ASP A 70 -20.84 -2.22 10.77
C ASP A 70 -19.39 -2.08 10.31
N ARG A 71 -18.75 -3.20 9.92
CA ARG A 71 -17.39 -3.20 9.38
C ARG A 71 -17.31 -2.45 8.05
N LEU A 72 -18.30 -2.63 7.16
CA LEU A 72 -18.39 -1.87 5.92
C LEU A 72 -18.48 -0.38 6.20
N LYS A 73 -19.34 0.02 7.13
CA LYS A 73 -19.49 1.44 7.52
C LYS A 73 -18.15 2.02 8.00
N THR A 74 -17.46 1.29 8.87
CA THR A 74 -16.15 1.72 9.38
C THR A 74 -15.10 1.82 8.28
N ILE A 75 -15.04 0.85 7.36
CA ILE A 75 -14.10 0.88 6.22
C ILE A 75 -14.39 2.08 5.32
N LYS A 76 -15.65 2.35 5.00
CA LYS A 76 -16.05 3.50 4.19
C LYS A 76 -15.70 4.83 4.86
N ASP A 77 -15.89 4.94 6.15
CA ASP A 77 -15.53 6.15 6.90
C ASP A 77 -14.01 6.34 6.98
N LEU A 78 -13.22 5.27 7.13
CA LEU A 78 -11.75 5.34 7.05
C LEU A 78 -11.27 5.88 5.70
N ALA A 79 -11.95 5.52 4.61
CA ALA A 79 -11.64 6.00 3.26
C ALA A 79 -12.20 7.40 2.94
N ASN A 80 -13.15 7.89 3.72
CA ASN A 80 -13.78 9.19 3.49
C ASN A 80 -12.86 10.33 3.97
N PRO A 81 -12.35 11.21 3.08
CA PRO A 81 -11.45 12.30 3.45
C PRO A 81 -12.08 13.34 4.38
N LEU A 82 -13.41 13.39 4.48
CA LEU A 82 -14.12 14.32 5.36
C LEU A 82 -14.21 13.83 6.82
N LYS A 83 -13.89 12.55 7.05
CA LYS A 83 -13.88 11.97 8.39
C LYS A 83 -12.57 12.23 9.13
N THR A 84 -12.69 12.46 10.43
CA THR A 84 -11.60 12.81 11.34
C THR A 84 -11.49 11.80 12.47
N ALA A 85 -10.49 11.95 13.33
CA ALA A 85 -10.31 11.11 14.52
C ALA A 85 -11.55 11.01 15.42
N LYS A 86 -12.36 12.07 15.46
CA LYS A 86 -13.58 12.16 16.31
C LYS A 86 -14.74 11.29 15.82
N ASP A 87 -14.69 10.86 14.56
CA ASP A 87 -15.72 10.02 13.96
C ASP A 87 -15.57 8.52 14.31
N PHE A 88 -14.55 8.16 15.10
CA PHE A 88 -14.23 6.77 15.42
C PHE A 88 -14.14 6.51 16.92
N ARG A 89 -14.66 5.35 17.32
CA ARG A 89 -14.46 4.75 18.64
C ARG A 89 -13.17 3.92 18.64
N ARG A 90 -12.51 3.87 19.78
CA ARG A 90 -11.30 3.07 20.05
C ARG A 90 -11.43 2.40 21.41
N PRO A 91 -11.22 1.08 21.54
CA PRO A 91 -10.96 0.11 20.47
C PRO A 91 -12.21 -0.20 19.64
N GLY A 92 -12.06 -0.92 18.54
CA GLY A 92 -13.11 -1.39 17.66
C GLY A 92 -12.79 -2.74 17.02
N HIS A 93 -13.45 -3.06 15.90
CA HIS A 93 -13.37 -4.35 15.22
C HIS A 93 -12.66 -4.30 13.86
N ILE A 94 -12.26 -3.13 13.40
CA ILE A 94 -11.40 -2.94 12.22
C ILE A 94 -9.99 -2.61 12.69
N PHE A 95 -9.00 -3.26 12.07
CA PHE A 95 -7.59 -3.15 12.39
C PHE A 95 -6.84 -2.39 11.29
N PRO A 96 -6.64 -1.07 11.42
CA PRO A 96 -5.84 -0.33 10.47
C PRO A 96 -4.36 -0.73 10.55
N LEU A 97 -3.69 -0.75 9.38
CA LEU A 97 -2.25 -1.00 9.27
C LEU A 97 -1.60 0.18 8.55
N ILE A 98 -0.47 0.65 9.06
CA ILE A 98 0.28 1.73 8.43
C ILE A 98 1.29 1.15 7.44
N ALA A 99 1.13 1.48 6.16
CA ALA A 99 2.10 1.11 5.12
C ALA A 99 3.37 1.96 5.21
N ARG A 100 4.52 1.40 4.83
CA ARG A 100 5.77 2.14 4.66
C ARG A 100 5.63 3.14 3.51
N GLU A 101 6.29 4.30 3.63
CA GLU A 101 6.18 5.38 2.62
C GLU A 101 6.76 4.98 1.26
N GLY A 102 7.83 4.19 1.25
CA GLY A 102 8.42 3.60 0.04
C GLY A 102 7.65 2.39 -0.53
N GLY A 103 6.46 2.07 0.03
CA GLY A 103 5.59 1.01 -0.46
C GLY A 103 6.26 -0.37 -0.50
N VAL A 104 5.89 -1.19 -1.48
CA VAL A 104 6.45 -2.55 -1.65
C VAL A 104 7.94 -2.55 -2.01
N LEU A 105 8.49 -1.42 -2.44
CA LEU A 105 9.91 -1.28 -2.74
C LEU A 105 10.74 -1.14 -1.46
N GLU A 106 10.17 -0.57 -0.39
CA GLU A 106 10.79 -0.48 0.93
C GLU A 106 10.53 -1.75 1.76
N ARG A 107 9.27 -2.22 1.81
CA ARG A 107 8.87 -3.42 2.54
C ARG A 107 7.98 -4.30 1.68
N LYS A 108 8.44 -5.52 1.38
CA LYS A 108 7.71 -6.52 0.59
C LYS A 108 6.55 -7.15 1.40
N GLY A 109 5.63 -6.33 1.89
CA GLY A 109 4.50 -6.75 2.72
C GLY A 109 3.15 -6.63 2.02
N HIS A 110 2.18 -7.43 2.46
CA HIS A 110 0.79 -7.34 1.96
C HIS A 110 0.13 -6.01 2.33
N THR A 111 0.56 -5.37 3.42
CA THR A 111 0.13 -4.03 3.81
C THR A 111 0.45 -3.00 2.73
N GLU A 112 1.72 -2.96 2.30
CA GLU A 112 2.20 -2.07 1.25
C GLU A 112 1.57 -2.42 -0.09
N ALA A 113 1.50 -3.72 -0.42
CA ALA A 113 0.88 -4.18 -1.67
C ALA A 113 -0.60 -3.76 -1.79
N ALA A 114 -1.35 -3.79 -0.70
CA ALA A 114 -2.75 -3.38 -0.71
C ALA A 114 -2.92 -1.89 -1.01
N VAL A 115 -2.08 -1.04 -0.41
CA VAL A 115 -2.08 0.41 -0.66
C VAL A 115 -1.67 0.71 -2.09
N GLU A 116 -0.59 0.08 -2.59
CA GLU A 116 -0.12 0.27 -3.98
C GLU A 116 -1.17 -0.18 -5.01
N LEU A 117 -1.78 -1.34 -4.82
CA LEU A 117 -2.82 -1.85 -5.73
C LEU A 117 -4.05 -0.93 -5.73
N SER A 118 -4.43 -0.36 -4.59
CA SER A 118 -5.53 0.60 -4.52
C SER A 118 -5.21 1.87 -5.31
N LYS A 119 -4.01 2.44 -5.15
CA LYS A 119 -3.53 3.61 -5.91
C LYS A 119 -3.45 3.32 -7.41
N LEU A 120 -2.86 2.20 -7.81
CA LEU A 120 -2.72 1.79 -9.22
C LEU A 120 -4.09 1.59 -9.90
N ALA A 121 -5.10 1.19 -9.12
CA ALA A 121 -6.47 1.07 -9.59
C ALA A 121 -7.24 2.42 -9.62
N GLY A 122 -6.61 3.53 -9.24
CA GLY A 122 -7.20 4.88 -9.26
C GLY A 122 -8.11 5.19 -8.07
N PHE A 123 -7.99 4.44 -6.97
CA PHE A 123 -8.71 4.65 -5.72
C PHE A 123 -7.84 5.38 -4.68
N SER A 124 -8.39 5.58 -3.48
CA SER A 124 -7.62 6.09 -2.35
C SER A 124 -6.49 5.13 -1.95
N ASP A 125 -5.56 5.63 -1.15
CA ASP A 125 -4.43 4.87 -0.62
C ASP A 125 -4.81 3.99 0.59
N ILE A 126 -6.00 3.35 0.50
CA ILE A 126 -6.57 2.51 1.54
C ILE A 126 -7.10 1.22 0.92
N GLY A 127 -6.64 0.09 1.42
CA GLY A 127 -7.09 -1.23 1.00
C GLY A 127 -7.77 -1.99 2.13
N VAL A 128 -8.45 -3.07 1.78
CA VAL A 128 -8.96 -4.09 2.71
C VAL A 128 -8.28 -5.40 2.38
N ILE A 129 -7.73 -6.05 3.38
CA ILE A 129 -7.10 -7.36 3.27
C ILE A 129 -7.62 -8.30 4.37
N MET A 130 -7.56 -9.58 4.10
CA MET A 130 -7.82 -10.65 5.05
C MET A 130 -7.01 -11.88 4.63
N GLU A 131 -6.42 -12.57 5.59
CA GLU A 131 -5.75 -13.84 5.34
C GLU A 131 -6.80 -14.89 4.92
N ILE A 132 -6.38 -15.82 4.05
CA ILE A 132 -7.23 -16.93 3.65
C ILE A 132 -6.83 -18.17 4.45
N LEU A 133 -7.79 -18.67 5.22
CA LEU A 133 -7.66 -19.90 5.98
C LEU A 133 -8.35 -21.04 5.25
N ARG A 134 -7.84 -22.25 5.39
CA ARG A 134 -8.50 -23.48 4.98
C ARG A 134 -9.68 -23.82 5.92
N GLU A 135 -10.48 -24.79 5.55
CA GLU A 135 -11.64 -25.24 6.35
C GLU A 135 -11.23 -25.84 7.71
N ASP A 136 -10.03 -26.40 7.80
CA ASP A 136 -9.45 -26.92 9.05
C ASP A 136 -8.90 -25.81 9.98
N GLY A 137 -8.97 -24.54 9.58
CA GLY A 137 -8.49 -23.39 10.34
C GLY A 137 -7.01 -23.04 10.10
N GLU A 138 -6.27 -23.85 9.35
CA GLU A 138 -4.88 -23.60 9.03
C GLU A 138 -4.75 -22.59 7.87
N MET A 139 -3.59 -21.96 7.76
CA MET A 139 -3.29 -21.00 6.69
C MET A 139 -3.32 -21.67 5.31
N ALA A 140 -4.10 -21.13 4.38
CA ALA A 140 -4.04 -21.53 2.99
C ALA A 140 -2.64 -21.26 2.41
N ARG A 141 -2.10 -22.24 1.68
CA ARG A 141 -0.81 -22.17 1.01
C ARG A 141 -0.99 -22.10 -0.50
N ARG A 142 0.11 -22.03 -1.24
CA ARG A 142 0.11 -21.75 -2.68
C ARG A 142 -0.91 -22.61 -3.47
N ASN A 143 -0.96 -23.91 -3.22
CA ASN A 143 -1.87 -24.81 -3.96
C ASN A 143 -3.33 -24.53 -3.58
N ASP A 144 -3.63 -24.38 -2.29
CA ASP A 144 -4.97 -24.03 -1.80
C ASP A 144 -5.44 -22.69 -2.40
N LEU A 145 -4.51 -21.71 -2.57
CA LEU A 145 -4.82 -20.41 -3.16
C LEU A 145 -5.10 -20.48 -4.66
N PHE A 146 -4.46 -21.37 -5.41
CA PHE A 146 -4.81 -21.60 -6.81
C PHE A 146 -6.23 -22.17 -6.94
N GLU A 147 -6.56 -23.16 -6.14
CA GLU A 147 -7.92 -23.77 -6.11
C GLU A 147 -8.96 -22.74 -5.71
N PHE A 148 -8.68 -21.95 -4.65
CA PHE A 148 -9.54 -20.87 -4.18
C PHE A 148 -9.78 -19.82 -5.28
N CYS A 149 -8.74 -19.37 -5.96
CA CYS A 149 -8.85 -18.40 -7.04
C CYS A 149 -9.66 -18.95 -8.23
N GLN A 150 -9.46 -20.22 -8.58
CA GLN A 150 -10.23 -20.87 -9.63
C GLN A 150 -11.71 -21.01 -9.25
N LYS A 151 -11.99 -21.46 -8.04
CA LYS A 151 -13.36 -21.61 -7.51
C LYS A 151 -14.16 -20.30 -7.54
N HIS A 152 -13.50 -19.20 -7.16
CA HIS A 152 -14.14 -17.90 -7.01
C HIS A 152 -13.89 -16.93 -8.18
N ASN A 153 -13.25 -17.39 -9.25
CA ASN A 153 -12.87 -16.56 -10.41
C ASN A 153 -12.07 -15.32 -10.00
N LEU A 154 -11.08 -15.50 -9.14
CA LEU A 154 -10.19 -14.44 -8.66
C LEU A 154 -8.84 -14.49 -9.35
N LYS A 155 -8.18 -13.33 -9.42
CA LYS A 155 -6.80 -13.24 -9.90
C LYS A 155 -5.83 -13.44 -8.74
N LEU A 156 -4.74 -14.14 -9.02
CA LEU A 156 -3.61 -14.32 -8.10
C LEU A 156 -2.40 -13.60 -8.68
N ILE A 157 -1.79 -12.73 -7.87
CA ILE A 157 -0.54 -12.05 -8.21
C ILE A 157 0.44 -12.23 -7.06
N THR A 158 1.73 -12.05 -7.33
CA THR A 158 2.76 -12.00 -6.30
C THR A 158 3.21 -10.56 -6.03
N ILE A 159 3.75 -10.33 -4.82
CA ILE A 159 4.36 -9.01 -4.49
C ILE A 159 5.57 -8.75 -5.40
N ASP A 160 6.33 -9.78 -5.77
CA ASP A 160 7.48 -9.62 -6.67
C ASP A 160 7.03 -9.17 -8.08
N ASP A 161 5.92 -9.70 -8.61
CA ASP A 161 5.35 -9.21 -9.88
C ASP A 161 4.90 -7.74 -9.77
N LEU A 162 4.30 -7.35 -8.66
CA LEU A 162 3.92 -5.96 -8.40
C LEU A 162 5.15 -5.05 -8.36
N ILE A 163 6.24 -5.47 -7.71
CA ILE A 163 7.51 -4.74 -7.67
C ILE A 163 8.08 -4.54 -9.09
N VAL A 164 8.08 -5.60 -9.91
CA VAL A 164 8.54 -5.51 -11.31
C VAL A 164 7.68 -4.53 -12.10
N TYR A 165 6.36 -4.59 -11.90
CA TYR A 165 5.43 -3.67 -12.56
C TYR A 165 5.71 -2.20 -12.17
N ILE A 166 5.86 -1.90 -10.88
CA ILE A 166 6.14 -0.55 -10.37
C ILE A 166 7.47 -0.04 -10.93
N LYS A 167 8.55 -0.83 -10.85
CA LYS A 167 9.86 -0.47 -11.38
C LYS A 167 9.86 -0.16 -12.88
N LYS A 168 8.98 -0.81 -13.63
CA LYS A 168 8.87 -0.60 -15.08
C LYS A 168 8.05 0.63 -15.44
N ASN A 169 7.03 0.97 -14.65
CA ASN A 169 6.03 1.97 -15.02
C ASN A 169 6.15 3.29 -14.25
N GLU A 170 6.86 3.32 -13.13
CA GLU A 170 7.02 4.53 -12.32
C GLU A 170 8.41 5.15 -12.47
N LYS A 171 8.45 6.48 -12.42
CA LYS A 171 9.72 7.22 -12.34
C LYS A 171 10.19 7.23 -10.89
N LEU A 172 11.12 6.35 -10.57
CA LEU A 172 11.68 6.19 -9.23
C LEU A 172 12.78 7.22 -8.90
N VAL A 173 13.28 7.92 -9.90
CA VAL A 173 14.29 8.98 -9.74
C VAL A 173 13.67 10.34 -10.03
N LYS A 174 14.05 11.34 -9.24
CA LYS A 174 13.68 12.75 -9.41
C LYS A 174 14.91 13.53 -9.84
N ASN A 175 14.78 14.35 -10.89
CA ASN A 175 15.80 15.30 -11.24
C ASN A 175 15.72 16.50 -10.27
N GLU A 176 16.83 16.78 -9.57
CA GLU A 176 16.88 17.85 -8.57
C GLU A 176 17.48 19.14 -9.14
N ALA A 177 18.49 19.01 -9.99
CA ALA A 177 19.15 20.16 -10.60
C ALA A 177 19.84 19.77 -11.90
N VAL A 178 19.94 20.72 -12.82
CA VAL A 178 20.76 20.61 -14.04
C VAL A 178 21.59 21.87 -14.16
N VAL A 179 22.90 21.71 -14.30
CA VAL A 179 23.86 22.84 -14.43
C VAL A 179 24.85 22.57 -15.53
N ASP A 180 25.23 23.62 -16.27
CA ASP A 180 26.30 23.57 -17.26
C ASP A 180 27.61 24.05 -16.62
N ILE A 181 28.64 23.22 -16.71
CA ILE A 181 29.97 23.50 -16.11
C ILE A 181 31.03 23.52 -17.19
N PRO A 182 31.68 24.67 -17.39
CA PRO A 182 32.84 24.75 -18.25
C PRO A 182 34.06 24.08 -17.58
N THR A 183 34.70 23.18 -18.32
CA THR A 183 35.90 22.46 -17.85
C THR A 183 37.02 22.62 -18.85
N GLN A 184 38.23 22.23 -18.46
CA GLN A 184 39.37 22.19 -19.40
C GLN A 184 39.16 21.22 -20.59
N PHE A 185 38.18 20.31 -20.51
CA PHE A 185 37.82 19.35 -21.56
C PHE A 185 36.60 19.79 -22.38
N GLY A 186 36.11 21.02 -22.18
CA GLY A 186 34.91 21.58 -22.80
C GLY A 186 33.76 21.72 -21.82
N ASN A 187 32.59 22.09 -22.34
CA ASN A 187 31.40 22.28 -21.55
C ASN A 187 30.69 20.91 -21.30
N PHE A 188 30.31 20.68 -20.06
CA PHE A 188 29.56 19.51 -19.65
C PHE A 188 28.28 19.95 -18.92
N THR A 189 27.21 19.18 -19.12
CA THR A 189 25.97 19.32 -18.34
C THR A 189 25.99 18.29 -17.21
N PHE A 190 25.81 18.76 -15.98
CA PHE A 190 25.67 17.92 -14.78
C PHE A 190 24.20 17.89 -14.37
N ALA A 191 23.62 16.71 -14.25
CA ALA A 191 22.28 16.53 -13.78
C ALA A 191 22.28 15.72 -12.48
N GLY A 192 21.80 16.32 -11.41
CA GLY A 192 21.62 15.67 -10.11
C GLY A 192 20.27 14.98 -10.04
N TYR A 193 20.28 13.76 -9.56
CA TYR A 193 19.08 12.95 -9.34
C TYR A 193 19.06 12.41 -7.91
N SER A 194 17.86 12.34 -7.30
CA SER A 194 17.61 11.62 -6.07
C SER A 194 16.74 10.38 -6.33
N ASP A 195 17.09 9.27 -5.68
CA ASP A 195 16.24 8.08 -5.63
C ASP A 195 15.16 8.27 -4.57
N LYS A 196 13.91 8.00 -4.93
CA LYS A 196 12.75 8.16 -4.04
C LYS A 196 12.64 7.07 -2.97
N ILE A 197 13.35 5.95 -3.14
CA ILE A 197 13.23 4.76 -2.29
C ILE A 197 14.41 4.67 -1.32
N GLU A 198 15.64 4.66 -1.87
CA GLU A 198 16.86 4.51 -1.09
C GLU A 198 17.46 5.85 -0.64
N HIS A 199 16.85 6.97 -1.08
CA HIS A 199 17.32 8.33 -0.82
C HIS A 199 18.79 8.55 -1.23
N LYS A 200 19.25 7.82 -2.24
CA LYS A 200 20.57 7.97 -2.81
C LYS A 200 20.58 9.10 -3.83
N GLU A 201 21.71 9.77 -3.92
CA GLU A 201 21.94 10.82 -4.90
C GLU A 201 22.85 10.30 -6.02
N TYR A 202 22.53 10.70 -7.24
CA TYR A 202 23.27 10.32 -8.43
C TYR A 202 23.57 11.58 -9.25
N ILE A 203 24.73 11.60 -9.89
CA ILE A 203 25.10 12.67 -10.82
C ILE A 203 25.33 12.06 -12.20
N ALA A 204 24.58 12.53 -13.18
CA ALA A 204 24.87 12.26 -14.59
C ALA A 204 25.69 13.38 -15.17
N VAL A 205 26.85 13.06 -15.78
CA VAL A 205 27.72 13.99 -16.45
C VAL A 205 27.59 13.77 -17.94
N MET A 206 27.15 14.79 -18.67
CA MET A 206 26.86 14.72 -20.11
C MET A 206 27.69 15.70 -20.90
N LYS A 207 28.18 15.27 -22.09
CA LYS A 207 28.85 16.14 -23.06
C LYS A 207 28.03 16.22 -24.33
N GLY A 208 27.61 17.44 -24.69
CA GLY A 208 26.77 17.69 -25.85
C GLY A 208 25.30 17.28 -25.64
N GLU A 209 24.50 17.36 -26.68
CA GLU A 209 23.08 17.06 -26.66
C GLU A 209 22.87 15.56 -26.85
N ILE A 210 22.26 14.90 -25.86
CA ILE A 210 22.00 13.45 -25.88
C ILE A 210 20.50 13.11 -26.05
N LYS A 211 19.61 14.10 -25.89
CA LYS A 211 18.16 13.91 -25.97
C LYS A 211 17.75 13.45 -27.37
N ASN A 212 17.00 12.39 -27.48
CA ASN A 212 16.52 11.79 -28.72
C ASN A 212 17.63 11.29 -29.68
N LYS A 213 18.84 11.01 -29.16
CA LYS A 213 19.91 10.40 -29.95
C LYS A 213 19.96 8.90 -29.69
N GLU A 214 20.16 8.14 -30.78
CA GLU A 214 20.49 6.72 -30.72
C GLU A 214 22.02 6.54 -30.51
N ASN A 215 22.41 5.42 -29.89
CA ASN A 215 23.81 5.04 -29.70
C ASN A 215 24.62 6.04 -28.86
N VAL A 216 24.04 6.58 -27.78
CA VAL A 216 24.80 7.40 -26.82
C VAL A 216 25.75 6.49 -26.04
N THR A 217 27.04 6.82 -26.06
CA THR A 217 28.05 6.11 -25.25
C THR A 217 27.87 6.46 -23.77
N VAL A 218 27.81 5.44 -22.91
CA VAL A 218 27.72 5.59 -21.44
C VAL A 218 29.01 5.06 -20.80
#